data_3bd151f88ee28b6cfe7ee87fe821e236
#
_entry.id   3bd151f88ee28b6cfe7ee87fe821e236
#
_cell.length_a   1.000
_cell.length_b   1.000
_cell.length_c   1.000
_cell.angle_alpha   90.00
_cell.angle_beta   90.00
_cell.angle_gamma   90.00
#
_symmetry.space_group_name_H-M   'P 1'
#
loop_
_entity.id
_entity.type
_entity.pdbx_description
1 polymer ?
#
loop_
_entity_poly.entity_id
_entity_poly.type
_entity_poly.pdbx_seq_one_letter_code
_entity_poly.pdbx_strand_id
1 'polypeptide(L)'
;PPQPQPIAAALENAGFLAMQPATPFPDQDHMAHIQIHLSFYNSAVCQANPQMQGLVIAHIYAHIDMMARNQVQQDPEIMQMQQQMQMMQPQPQMPGMPLQPPNLQMQQMQMQMQAVMETKVAQVTAELVDQISPAFEPRQPEDPLIDLRREELDIKAADVERKAEEAEKRFGLDQERLDTQRELSEERNDIQVDIAKMKDQTAQDRLKLQQAVQMGNLAEKMTKNFFGN
;
A
#
# COMPACT_ATOMS: atom_id res chain seq x y z
N PRO A 1 19.52 -15.57 -41.79
CA PRO A 1 19.77 -14.98 -40.51
C PRO A 1 18.75 -15.54 -39.51
N PRO A 2 19.16 -15.85 -38.25
CA PRO A 2 18.24 -16.29 -37.24
C PRO A 2 17.20 -15.20 -36.99
N GLN A 3 15.92 -15.58 -37.08
CA GLN A 3 14.85 -14.63 -36.83
C GLN A 3 14.71 -14.42 -35.31
N PRO A 4 14.57 -13.18 -34.84
CA PRO A 4 14.33 -12.88 -33.43
C PRO A 4 12.97 -13.45 -33.03
N GLN A 5 12.97 -14.45 -32.17
CA GLN A 5 11.75 -15.07 -31.67
C GLN A 5 11.71 -15.05 -30.13
N PRO A 6 10.54 -14.85 -29.52
CA PRO A 6 10.40 -14.93 -28.05
C PRO A 6 10.84 -16.30 -27.47
N ILE A 7 10.76 -17.36 -28.27
CA ILE A 7 11.24 -18.71 -27.94
C ILE A 7 12.78 -18.75 -27.79
N ALA A 8 13.49 -17.80 -28.41
CA ALA A 8 14.94 -17.73 -28.35
C ALA A 8 15.46 -17.62 -26.90
N ALA A 9 14.82 -16.85 -26.01
CA ALA A 9 15.27 -16.70 -24.63
C ALA A 9 15.33 -18.05 -23.86
N ALA A 10 14.36 -18.93 -24.06
CA ALA A 10 14.38 -20.25 -23.45
C ALA A 10 15.48 -21.16 -24.04
N LEU A 11 15.73 -21.04 -25.34
CA LEU A 11 16.83 -21.76 -26.01
C LEU A 11 18.20 -21.22 -25.59
N GLU A 12 18.32 -19.92 -25.39
CA GLU A 12 19.53 -19.26 -24.86
C GLU A 12 19.82 -19.76 -23.43
N ASN A 13 18.78 -19.89 -22.57
CA ASN A 13 18.93 -20.50 -21.25
C ASN A 13 19.42 -21.96 -21.33
N ALA A 14 18.96 -22.73 -22.32
CA ALA A 14 19.48 -24.08 -22.54
C ALA A 14 20.97 -24.05 -23.01
N GLY A 15 21.38 -23.04 -23.77
CA GLY A 15 22.76 -22.77 -24.11
C GLY A 15 23.62 -22.47 -22.88
N PHE A 16 23.13 -21.67 -21.95
CA PHE A 16 23.83 -21.37 -20.68
C PHE A 16 24.05 -22.62 -19.81
N LEU A 17 23.12 -23.58 -19.83
CA LEU A 17 23.34 -24.89 -19.18
C LEU A 17 24.54 -25.64 -19.80
N ALA A 18 24.80 -25.42 -21.07
CA ALA A 18 25.97 -25.95 -21.80
C ALA A 18 27.17 -25.01 -21.73
N MET A 19 27.14 -23.95 -20.89
CA MET A 19 28.16 -22.92 -20.77
C MET A 19 28.46 -22.17 -22.09
N GLN A 20 27.48 -22.06 -22.97
CA GLN A 20 27.57 -21.33 -24.22
C GLN A 20 27.05 -19.90 -24.06
N PRO A 21 27.83 -18.88 -24.39
CA PRO A 21 27.36 -17.50 -24.35
C PRO A 21 26.36 -17.26 -25.50
N ALA A 22 25.37 -16.42 -25.23
CA ALA A 22 24.44 -15.92 -26.24
C ALA A 22 24.65 -14.41 -26.45
N THR A 23 24.34 -13.93 -27.67
CA THR A 23 24.42 -12.53 -28.03
C THR A 23 23.02 -12.05 -28.43
N PRO A 24 22.50 -10.98 -27.82
CA PRO A 24 21.18 -10.45 -28.18
C PRO A 24 21.18 -9.83 -29.58
N PHE A 25 20.00 -9.76 -30.20
CA PHE A 25 19.77 -9.16 -31.50
C PHE A 25 18.97 -7.85 -31.36
N PRO A 26 19.24 -6.83 -32.18
CA PRO A 26 18.59 -5.52 -32.07
C PRO A 26 17.05 -5.53 -32.10
N ASP A 27 16.46 -6.47 -32.83
CA ASP A 27 15.01 -6.54 -33.06
C ASP A 27 14.29 -7.50 -32.10
N GLN A 28 14.96 -7.95 -31.05
CA GLN A 28 14.33 -8.78 -30.01
C GLN A 28 13.47 -7.94 -29.06
N ASP A 29 12.45 -8.57 -28.49
CA ASP A 29 11.77 -8.02 -27.29
C ASP A 29 12.68 -8.17 -26.07
N HIS A 30 13.57 -7.19 -25.89
CA HIS A 30 14.59 -7.21 -24.84
C HIS A 30 13.98 -7.34 -23.45
N MET A 31 12.82 -6.69 -23.19
CA MET A 31 12.19 -6.77 -21.87
C MET A 31 11.67 -8.19 -21.59
N ALA A 32 11.02 -8.83 -22.56
CA ALA A 32 10.56 -10.20 -22.42
C ALA A 32 11.73 -11.18 -22.23
N HIS A 33 12.85 -10.99 -22.96
CA HIS A 33 14.05 -11.79 -22.76
C HIS A 33 14.66 -11.61 -21.37
N ILE A 34 14.79 -10.38 -20.88
CA ILE A 34 15.29 -10.06 -19.52
C ILE A 34 14.43 -10.80 -18.48
N GLN A 35 13.11 -10.78 -18.58
CA GLN A 35 12.22 -11.47 -17.61
C GLN A 35 12.44 -12.99 -17.60
N ILE A 36 12.60 -13.60 -18.77
CA ILE A 36 12.85 -15.05 -18.88
C ILE A 36 14.25 -15.41 -18.34
N HIS A 37 15.26 -14.59 -18.62
CA HIS A 37 16.62 -14.80 -18.11
C HIS A 37 16.71 -14.58 -16.59
N LEU A 38 16.01 -13.58 -16.04
CA LEU A 38 15.90 -13.37 -14.59
C LEU A 38 15.23 -14.56 -13.89
N SER A 39 14.18 -15.13 -14.50
CA SER A 39 13.56 -16.34 -13.96
C SER A 39 14.53 -17.52 -13.95
N PHE A 40 15.32 -17.69 -15.01
CA PHE A 40 16.36 -18.71 -15.07
C PHE A 40 17.52 -18.43 -14.09
N TYR A 41 17.97 -17.20 -13.97
CA TYR A 41 18.97 -16.77 -13.01
C TYR A 41 18.62 -17.17 -11.58
N ASN A 42 17.34 -16.95 -11.20
CA ASN A 42 16.82 -17.30 -9.86
C ASN A 42 16.51 -18.81 -9.68
N SER A 43 16.73 -19.64 -10.69
CA SER A 43 16.56 -21.10 -10.58
C SER A 43 17.66 -21.73 -9.72
N ALA A 44 17.34 -22.82 -9.01
CA ALA A 44 18.30 -23.55 -8.20
C ALA A 44 19.52 -24.04 -9.01
N VAL A 45 19.33 -24.36 -10.28
CA VAL A 45 20.39 -24.83 -11.20
C VAL A 45 21.38 -23.69 -11.48
N CYS A 46 20.90 -22.50 -11.79
CA CYS A 46 21.76 -21.34 -12.05
C CYS A 46 22.43 -20.88 -10.75
N GLN A 47 21.71 -20.83 -9.64
CA GLN A 47 22.24 -20.41 -8.34
C GLN A 47 23.34 -21.35 -7.80
N ALA A 48 23.32 -22.62 -8.16
CA ALA A 48 24.36 -23.57 -7.80
C ALA A 48 25.66 -23.41 -8.60
N ASN A 49 25.68 -22.60 -9.69
CA ASN A 49 26.84 -22.46 -10.58
C ASN A 49 27.23 -21.00 -10.80
N PRO A 50 28.21 -20.45 -10.07
CA PRO A 50 28.62 -19.03 -10.20
C PRO A 50 29.10 -18.64 -11.61
N GLN A 51 29.66 -19.58 -12.38
CA GLN A 51 30.11 -19.31 -13.73
C GLN A 51 28.92 -19.13 -14.69
N MET A 52 27.88 -19.94 -14.51
CA MET A 52 26.62 -19.80 -15.26
C MET A 52 25.91 -18.51 -14.91
N GLN A 53 25.88 -18.13 -13.61
CA GLN A 53 25.34 -16.84 -13.17
C GLN A 53 26.03 -15.67 -13.90
N GLY A 54 27.35 -15.72 -13.99
CA GLY A 54 28.14 -14.70 -14.70
C GLY A 54 27.74 -14.58 -16.17
N LEU A 55 27.52 -15.71 -16.87
CA LEU A 55 27.07 -15.70 -18.27
C LEU A 55 25.66 -15.12 -18.42
N VAL A 56 24.73 -15.50 -17.57
CA VAL A 56 23.33 -15.01 -17.62
C VAL A 56 23.27 -13.51 -17.30
N ILE A 57 23.98 -13.06 -16.26
CA ILE A 57 24.06 -11.63 -15.91
C ILE A 57 24.66 -10.83 -17.07
N ALA A 58 25.76 -11.25 -17.64
CA ALA A 58 26.38 -10.55 -18.76
C ALA A 58 25.43 -10.44 -19.96
N HIS A 59 24.65 -11.48 -20.23
CA HIS A 59 23.64 -11.47 -21.29
C HIS A 59 22.47 -10.56 -21.00
N ILE A 60 21.95 -10.54 -19.74
CA ILE A 60 20.93 -9.59 -19.31
C ILE A 60 21.40 -8.14 -19.50
N TYR A 61 22.63 -7.81 -19.09
CA TYR A 61 23.19 -6.48 -19.31
C TYR A 61 23.32 -6.11 -20.79
N ALA A 62 23.64 -7.09 -21.67
CA ALA A 62 23.67 -6.84 -23.10
C ALA A 62 22.26 -6.50 -23.67
N HIS A 63 21.21 -7.13 -23.16
CA HIS A 63 19.84 -6.73 -23.49
C HIS A 63 19.48 -5.33 -22.99
N ILE A 64 19.91 -4.97 -21.77
CA ILE A 64 19.70 -3.64 -21.19
C ILE A 64 20.39 -2.57 -22.02
N ASP A 65 21.66 -2.79 -22.41
CA ASP A 65 22.39 -1.85 -23.28
C ASP A 65 21.69 -1.64 -24.60
N MET A 66 21.23 -2.71 -25.26
CA MET A 66 20.46 -2.58 -26.51
C MET A 66 19.14 -1.84 -26.32
N MET A 67 18.41 -2.09 -25.25
CA MET A 67 17.18 -1.40 -24.92
C MET A 67 17.44 0.09 -24.67
N ALA A 68 18.47 0.42 -23.90
CA ALA A 68 18.87 1.79 -23.64
C ALA A 68 19.26 2.54 -24.94
N ARG A 69 20.02 1.90 -25.84
CA ARG A 69 20.38 2.48 -27.14
C ARG A 69 19.15 2.70 -28.01
N ASN A 70 18.24 1.75 -28.07
CA ASN A 70 16.99 1.89 -28.83
C ASN A 70 16.12 3.05 -28.30
N GLN A 71 16.04 3.20 -26.98
CA GLN A 71 15.32 4.29 -26.34
C GLN A 71 15.96 5.65 -26.63
N VAL A 72 17.29 5.75 -26.52
CA VAL A 72 18.03 6.99 -26.80
C VAL A 72 17.98 7.38 -28.27
N GLN A 73 17.94 6.42 -29.20
CA GLN A 73 17.75 6.72 -30.62
C GLN A 73 16.40 7.39 -30.92
N GLN A 74 15.39 7.16 -30.10
CA GLN A 74 14.06 7.78 -30.19
C GLN A 74 13.96 9.09 -29.39
N ASP A 75 15.03 9.50 -28.71
CA ASP A 75 15.06 10.76 -27.97
C ASP A 75 14.93 11.96 -28.91
N PRO A 76 14.04 12.93 -28.63
CA PRO A 76 13.80 14.08 -29.50
C PRO A 76 15.06 14.90 -29.80
N GLU A 77 15.97 15.03 -28.82
CA GLU A 77 17.22 15.77 -28.97
C GLU A 77 18.17 15.07 -29.96
N ILE A 78 18.29 13.74 -29.84
CA ILE A 78 19.11 12.94 -30.77
C ILE A 78 18.52 12.97 -32.17
N MET A 79 17.18 12.85 -32.30
CA MET A 79 16.50 12.95 -33.59
C MET A 79 16.70 14.32 -34.24
N GLN A 80 16.66 15.40 -33.47
CA GLN A 80 16.91 16.76 -33.94
C GLN A 80 18.36 16.93 -34.41
N MET A 81 19.34 16.42 -33.66
CA MET A 81 20.75 16.45 -34.04
C MET A 81 21.00 15.65 -35.34
N GLN A 82 20.39 14.48 -35.50
CA GLN A 82 20.46 13.66 -36.68
C GLN A 82 19.88 14.41 -37.93
N GLN A 83 18.73 15.05 -37.74
CA GLN A 83 18.11 15.83 -38.81
C GLN A 83 18.99 17.02 -39.23
N GLN A 84 19.59 17.71 -38.26
CA GLN A 84 20.51 18.82 -38.53
C GLN A 84 21.77 18.35 -39.30
N MET A 85 22.32 17.19 -38.93
CA MET A 85 23.44 16.59 -39.67
C MET A 85 23.07 16.19 -41.07
N GLN A 86 21.87 15.67 -41.32
CA GLN A 86 21.41 15.35 -42.67
C GLN A 86 21.32 16.59 -43.55
N MET A 87 20.90 17.73 -43.02
CA MET A 87 20.87 18.99 -43.76
C MET A 87 22.24 19.55 -44.11
N MET A 88 23.28 19.18 -43.31
CA MET A 88 24.68 19.61 -43.55
C MET A 88 25.45 18.66 -44.47
N GLN A 89 24.86 17.54 -44.90
CA GLN A 89 25.55 16.63 -45.79
C GLN A 89 25.86 17.35 -47.16
N PRO A 90 27.10 17.28 -47.63
CA PRO A 90 27.44 17.85 -48.93
C PRO A 90 26.65 17.15 -50.04
N GLN A 91 26.09 17.93 -50.93
CA GLN A 91 25.40 17.39 -52.11
C GLN A 91 26.36 16.47 -52.89
N PRO A 92 25.82 15.42 -53.53
CA PRO A 92 26.61 14.51 -54.32
C PRO A 92 27.40 15.29 -55.40
N GLN A 93 28.74 15.16 -55.34
CA GLN A 93 29.62 15.87 -56.25
C GLN A 93 29.41 15.38 -57.67
N MET A 94 29.27 16.33 -58.61
CA MET A 94 29.28 16.00 -60.01
C MET A 94 30.69 15.55 -60.42
N PRO A 95 30.84 14.60 -61.38
CA PRO A 95 32.13 14.15 -61.88
C PRO A 95 32.93 15.30 -62.42
N GLY A 96 34.11 15.59 -61.88
CA GLY A 96 35.03 16.63 -62.36
C GLY A 96 35.26 17.83 -61.41
N MET A 97 34.57 17.92 -60.26
CA MET A 97 34.87 18.96 -59.27
C MET A 97 35.99 18.57 -58.34
N PRO A 98 36.84 19.53 -57.88
CA PRO A 98 37.87 19.26 -56.86
C PRO A 98 37.24 18.81 -55.51
N LEU A 99 37.89 17.87 -54.87
CA LEU A 99 37.49 17.35 -53.57
C LEU A 99 37.33 18.49 -52.53
N GLN A 100 36.15 18.68 -52.02
CA GLN A 100 35.95 19.65 -50.94
C GLN A 100 36.68 19.16 -49.64
N PRO A 101 37.33 20.07 -48.89
CA PRO A 101 37.94 19.70 -47.64
C PRO A 101 36.90 19.16 -46.65
N PRO A 102 37.28 18.24 -45.76
CA PRO A 102 36.35 17.69 -44.78
C PRO A 102 35.72 18.82 -43.95
N ASN A 103 34.39 18.81 -43.88
CA ASN A 103 33.65 19.83 -43.14
C ASN A 103 33.93 19.67 -41.63
N LEU A 104 34.79 20.53 -41.12
CA LEU A 104 35.22 20.52 -39.71
C LEU A 104 34.02 20.66 -38.76
N GLN A 105 33.03 21.43 -39.17
CA GLN A 105 31.80 21.65 -38.39
C GLN A 105 30.93 20.37 -38.29
N MET A 106 30.85 19.61 -39.36
CA MET A 106 30.15 18.32 -39.37
C MET A 106 30.86 17.30 -38.49
N GLN A 107 32.20 17.27 -38.46
CA GLN A 107 32.98 16.41 -37.58
C GLN A 107 32.82 16.77 -36.10
N GLN A 108 32.79 18.08 -35.78
CA GLN A 108 32.51 18.53 -34.40
C GLN A 108 31.11 18.15 -33.94
N MET A 109 30.10 18.35 -34.81
CA MET A 109 28.72 17.96 -34.49
C MET A 109 28.56 16.45 -34.30
N GLN A 110 29.25 15.64 -35.10
CA GLN A 110 29.26 14.19 -34.93
C GLN A 110 29.85 13.76 -33.61
N MET A 111 30.98 14.36 -33.19
CA MET A 111 31.59 14.09 -31.85
C MET A 111 30.65 14.53 -30.74
N GLN A 112 30.00 15.69 -30.86
CA GLN A 112 29.06 16.18 -29.83
C GLN A 112 27.84 15.25 -29.73
N MET A 113 27.25 14.84 -30.86
CA MET A 113 26.13 13.90 -30.87
C MET A 113 26.52 12.57 -30.21
N GLN A 114 27.69 12.04 -30.53
CA GLN A 114 28.17 10.81 -29.93
C GLN A 114 28.31 10.94 -28.40
N ALA A 115 28.89 12.04 -27.90
CA ALA A 115 29.05 12.29 -26.46
C ALA A 115 27.69 12.41 -25.74
N VAL A 116 26.73 13.12 -26.36
CA VAL A 116 25.38 13.23 -25.80
C VAL A 116 24.69 11.87 -25.79
N MET A 117 24.81 11.11 -26.89
CA MET A 117 24.24 9.77 -26.99
C MET A 117 24.81 8.81 -25.94
N GLU A 118 26.12 8.78 -25.76
CA GLU A 118 26.78 7.94 -24.72
C GLU A 118 26.34 8.33 -23.30
N THR A 119 26.23 9.63 -23.03
CA THR A 119 25.75 10.11 -21.71
C THR A 119 24.30 9.68 -21.45
N LYS A 120 23.41 9.83 -22.42
CA LYS A 120 22.00 9.40 -22.31
C LYS A 120 21.88 7.89 -22.20
N VAL A 121 22.66 7.12 -22.97
CA VAL A 121 22.67 5.65 -22.86
C VAL A 121 23.11 5.22 -21.46
N ALA A 122 24.15 5.84 -20.89
CA ALA A 122 24.60 5.53 -19.54
C ALA A 122 23.50 5.84 -18.49
N GLN A 123 22.79 6.98 -18.64
CA GLN A 123 21.70 7.35 -17.75
C GLN A 123 20.54 6.36 -17.86
N VAL A 124 20.05 6.08 -19.06
CA VAL A 124 18.95 5.11 -19.25
C VAL A 124 19.33 3.72 -18.80
N THR A 125 20.59 3.30 -19.04
CA THR A 125 21.10 2.01 -18.55
C THR A 125 21.06 1.95 -17.02
N ALA A 126 21.48 3.02 -16.32
CA ALA A 126 21.42 3.07 -14.86
C ALA A 126 19.98 2.96 -14.34
N GLU A 127 19.03 3.70 -14.95
CA GLU A 127 17.61 3.64 -14.60
C GLU A 127 17.01 2.22 -14.80
N LEU A 128 17.36 1.56 -15.92
CA LEU A 128 16.92 0.21 -16.20
C LEU A 128 17.53 -0.83 -15.23
N VAL A 129 18.81 -0.67 -14.90
CA VAL A 129 19.47 -1.52 -13.91
C VAL A 129 18.82 -1.37 -12.54
N ASP A 130 18.52 -0.15 -12.11
CA ASP A 130 17.84 0.10 -10.83
C ASP A 130 16.45 -0.55 -10.79
N GLN A 131 15.72 -0.53 -11.90
CA GLN A 131 14.40 -1.17 -12.00
C GLN A 131 14.47 -2.70 -11.87
N ILE A 132 15.51 -3.34 -12.40
CA ILE A 132 15.63 -4.80 -12.37
C ILE A 132 16.46 -5.33 -11.22
N SER A 133 17.24 -4.48 -10.53
CA SER A 133 18.11 -4.86 -9.40
C SER A 133 17.40 -5.69 -8.34
N PRO A 134 16.15 -5.37 -7.92
CA PRO A 134 15.43 -6.19 -6.95
C PRO A 134 15.14 -7.63 -7.42
N ALA A 135 15.12 -7.85 -8.74
CA ALA A 135 14.87 -9.18 -9.29
C ALA A 135 16.12 -10.09 -9.27
N PHE A 136 17.32 -9.53 -9.06
CA PHE A 136 18.54 -10.28 -8.85
C PHE A 136 18.73 -10.73 -7.39
N GLU A 137 18.00 -10.14 -6.45
CA GLU A 137 18.03 -10.63 -5.09
C GLU A 137 17.50 -12.07 -5.07
N PRO A 138 18.30 -13.03 -4.57
CA PRO A 138 17.81 -14.39 -4.45
C PRO A 138 16.56 -14.34 -3.56
N ARG A 139 15.42 -14.65 -4.13
CA ARG A 139 14.24 -14.94 -3.32
C ARG A 139 14.65 -16.09 -2.42
N GLN A 140 14.90 -15.80 -1.16
CA GLN A 140 15.04 -16.86 -0.18
C GLN A 140 13.80 -17.73 -0.37
N PRO A 141 13.94 -19.05 -0.60
CA PRO A 141 12.78 -19.92 -0.62
C PRO A 141 12.05 -19.64 0.68
N GLU A 142 10.87 -19.03 0.56
CA GLU A 142 10.03 -18.79 1.73
C GLU A 142 9.89 -20.18 2.36
N ASP A 143 10.49 -20.35 3.52
CA ASP A 143 10.40 -21.59 4.27
C ASP A 143 8.91 -21.81 4.51
N PRO A 144 8.29 -22.89 4.01
CA PRO A 144 6.87 -23.15 4.21
C PRO A 144 6.45 -23.09 5.67
N LEU A 145 7.41 -23.32 6.59
CA LEU A 145 7.22 -23.14 8.03
C LEU A 145 7.07 -21.66 8.44
N ILE A 146 7.69 -20.72 7.71
CA ILE A 146 7.54 -19.30 7.98
C ILE A 146 6.15 -18.81 7.56
N ASP A 147 5.66 -19.29 6.40
CA ASP A 147 4.32 -18.95 5.92
C ASP A 147 3.24 -19.51 6.82
N LEU A 148 3.35 -20.78 7.24
CA LEU A 148 2.45 -21.39 8.21
C LEU A 148 2.47 -20.64 9.55
N ARG A 149 3.64 -20.15 9.96
CA ARG A 149 3.78 -19.38 11.22
C ARG A 149 3.19 -17.99 11.13
N ARG A 150 3.26 -17.34 9.96
CA ARG A 150 2.56 -16.07 9.69
C ARG A 150 1.05 -16.27 9.73
N GLU A 151 0.54 -17.28 9.02
CA GLU A 151 -0.88 -17.62 9.02
C GLU A 151 -1.40 -17.94 10.43
N GLU A 152 -0.62 -18.68 11.24
CA GLU A 152 -0.93 -18.93 12.66
C GLU A 152 -0.97 -17.64 13.50
N LEU A 153 -0.07 -16.71 13.25
CA LEU A 153 -0.04 -15.40 13.94
C LEU A 153 -1.22 -14.52 13.53
N ASP A 154 -1.59 -14.51 12.25
CA ASP A 154 -2.73 -13.77 11.74
C ASP A 154 -4.05 -14.30 12.33
N ILE A 155 -4.22 -15.62 12.42
CA ILE A 155 -5.36 -16.26 13.09
C ILE A 155 -5.42 -15.87 14.58
N LYS A 156 -4.28 -15.88 15.27
CA LYS A 156 -4.22 -15.48 16.69
C LYS A 156 -4.53 -13.99 16.88
N ALA A 157 -4.05 -13.12 16.00
CA ALA A 157 -4.35 -11.69 16.02
C ALA A 157 -5.85 -11.43 15.84
N ALA A 158 -6.49 -12.08 14.88
CA ALA A 158 -7.93 -11.99 14.64
C ALA A 158 -8.76 -12.52 15.84
N ASP A 159 -8.29 -13.59 16.51
CA ASP A 159 -8.96 -14.13 17.71
C ASP A 159 -8.85 -13.17 18.93
N VAL A 160 -7.71 -12.50 19.07
CA VAL A 160 -7.52 -11.46 20.10
C VAL A 160 -8.42 -10.25 19.86
N GLU A 161 -8.50 -9.79 18.61
CA GLU A 161 -9.36 -8.67 18.23
C GLU A 161 -10.84 -8.99 18.47
N ARG A 162 -11.30 -10.17 18.08
CA ARG A 162 -12.66 -10.63 18.35
C ARG A 162 -12.98 -10.69 19.84
N LYS A 163 -12.04 -11.19 20.66
CA LYS A 163 -12.20 -11.25 22.13
C LYS A 163 -12.25 -9.86 22.75
N ALA A 164 -11.48 -8.91 22.23
CA ALA A 164 -11.51 -7.51 22.67
C ALA A 164 -12.87 -6.87 22.35
N GLU A 165 -13.41 -7.06 21.17
CA GLU A 165 -14.75 -6.58 20.79
C GLU A 165 -15.87 -7.20 21.66
N GLU A 166 -15.78 -8.50 21.94
CA GLU A 166 -16.73 -9.18 22.84
C GLU A 166 -16.65 -8.64 24.27
N ALA A 167 -15.44 -8.37 24.77
CA ALA A 167 -15.25 -7.78 26.09
C ALA A 167 -15.81 -6.35 26.16
N GLU A 168 -15.60 -5.54 25.13
CA GLU A 168 -16.15 -4.18 25.05
C GLU A 168 -17.69 -4.19 25.03
N LYS A 169 -18.28 -5.07 24.23
CA LYS A 169 -19.75 -5.26 24.20
C LYS A 169 -20.31 -5.69 25.57
N ARG A 170 -19.64 -6.62 26.26
CA ARG A 170 -20.04 -7.03 27.63
C ARG A 170 -19.94 -5.88 28.61
N PHE A 171 -18.86 -5.11 28.55
CA PHE A 171 -18.68 -3.94 29.40
C PHE A 171 -19.78 -2.89 29.17
N GLY A 172 -20.14 -2.61 27.92
CA GLY A 172 -21.24 -1.72 27.57
C GLY A 172 -22.59 -2.20 28.15
N LEU A 173 -22.91 -3.50 28.03
CA LEU A 173 -24.13 -4.08 28.58
C LEU A 173 -24.15 -4.03 30.12
N ASP A 174 -23.02 -4.27 30.77
CA ASP A 174 -22.92 -4.19 32.22
C ASP A 174 -23.10 -2.76 32.74
N GLN A 175 -22.59 -1.78 32.00
CA GLN A 175 -22.75 -0.35 32.30
C GLN A 175 -24.22 0.07 32.17
N GLU A 176 -24.89 -0.29 31.08
CA GLU A 176 -26.32 -0.05 30.85
C GLU A 176 -27.18 -0.69 31.97
N ARG A 177 -26.82 -1.88 32.40
CA ARG A 177 -27.50 -2.60 33.50
C ARG A 177 -27.32 -1.87 34.84
N LEU A 178 -26.14 -1.32 35.12
CA LEU A 178 -25.86 -0.54 36.33
C LEU A 178 -26.63 0.79 36.30
N ASP A 179 -26.69 1.47 35.16
CA ASP A 179 -27.43 2.71 35.01
C ASP A 179 -28.95 2.48 35.23
N THR A 180 -29.51 1.43 34.63
CA THR A 180 -30.91 1.03 34.84
C THR A 180 -31.20 0.71 36.32
N GLN A 181 -30.26 0.03 36.97
CA GLN A 181 -30.41 -0.30 38.40
C GLN A 181 -30.36 0.97 39.27
N ARG A 182 -29.56 1.93 38.91
CA ARG A 182 -29.46 3.23 39.57
C ARG A 182 -30.76 4.03 39.42
N GLU A 183 -31.27 4.12 38.22
CA GLU A 183 -32.56 4.79 37.95
C GLU A 183 -33.71 4.18 38.74
N LEU A 184 -33.81 2.86 38.76
CA LEU A 184 -34.83 2.16 39.55
C LEU A 184 -34.66 2.41 41.05
N SER A 185 -33.45 2.57 41.56
CA SER A 185 -33.20 2.85 42.96
C SER A 185 -33.57 4.30 43.32
N GLU A 186 -33.34 5.25 42.44
CA GLU A 186 -33.73 6.66 42.56
C GLU A 186 -35.26 6.78 42.57
N GLU A 187 -35.93 6.12 41.59
CA GLU A 187 -37.40 6.08 41.54
C GLU A 187 -38.04 5.48 42.78
N ARG A 188 -37.47 4.39 43.33
CA ARG A 188 -37.92 3.83 44.61
C ARG A 188 -37.77 4.79 45.78
N ASN A 189 -36.67 5.55 45.84
CA ASN A 189 -36.44 6.53 46.86
C ASN A 189 -37.47 7.68 46.78
N ASP A 190 -37.74 8.17 45.55
CA ASP A 190 -38.72 9.21 45.35
C ASP A 190 -40.13 8.78 45.76
N ILE A 191 -40.51 7.56 45.39
CA ILE A 191 -41.79 6.95 45.84
C ILE A 191 -41.85 6.87 47.38
N GLN A 192 -40.75 6.47 48.04
CA GLN A 192 -40.71 6.41 49.51
C GLN A 192 -40.88 7.79 50.14
N VAL A 193 -40.22 8.80 49.58
CA VAL A 193 -40.35 10.20 50.04
C VAL A 193 -41.80 10.69 49.87
N ASP A 194 -42.44 10.41 48.76
CA ASP A 194 -43.82 10.81 48.52
C ASP A 194 -44.83 10.09 49.44
N ILE A 195 -44.62 8.79 49.71
CA ILE A 195 -45.39 8.06 50.73
C ILE A 195 -45.21 8.66 52.14
N ALA A 196 -44.00 9.09 52.48
CA ALA A 196 -43.71 9.72 53.78
C ALA A 196 -44.45 11.07 53.86
N LYS A 197 -44.42 11.92 52.81
CA LYS A 197 -45.17 13.17 52.77
C LYS A 197 -46.68 12.95 52.89
N MET A 198 -47.22 11.98 52.18
CA MET A 198 -48.66 11.66 52.27
C MET A 198 -49.08 11.18 53.68
N LYS A 199 -48.22 10.38 54.36
CA LYS A 199 -48.47 9.96 55.72
C LYS A 199 -48.47 11.17 56.67
N ASP A 200 -47.52 12.07 56.51
CA ASP A 200 -47.42 13.27 57.34
C ASP A 200 -48.62 14.18 57.16
N GLN A 201 -49.05 14.39 55.91
CA GLN A 201 -50.23 15.16 55.56
C GLN A 201 -51.50 14.52 56.17
N THR A 202 -51.64 13.20 56.07
CA THR A 202 -52.78 12.47 56.68
C THR A 202 -52.78 12.58 58.21
N ALA A 203 -51.59 12.56 58.86
CA ALA A 203 -51.48 12.76 60.27
C ALA A 203 -51.87 14.19 60.73
N GLN A 204 -51.47 15.20 59.96
CA GLN A 204 -51.85 16.62 60.18
C GLN A 204 -53.38 16.82 60.01
N ASP A 205 -53.96 16.23 58.97
CA ASP A 205 -55.38 16.35 58.74
C ASP A 205 -56.23 15.64 59.82
N ARG A 206 -55.76 14.49 60.33
CA ARG A 206 -56.37 13.84 61.50
C ARG A 206 -56.26 14.72 62.75
N LEU A 207 -55.13 15.38 62.97
CA LEU A 207 -54.97 16.28 64.10
C LEU A 207 -55.92 17.47 64.07
N LYS A 208 -56.04 18.11 62.84
CA LYS A 208 -57.01 19.20 62.59
C LYS A 208 -58.44 18.75 62.82
N LEU A 209 -58.80 17.57 62.35
CA LEU A 209 -60.16 17.02 62.56
C LEU A 209 -60.44 16.78 64.06
N GLN A 210 -59.45 16.22 64.79
CA GLN A 210 -59.57 15.99 66.22
C GLN A 210 -59.70 17.30 67.01
N GLN A 211 -58.94 18.35 66.63
CA GLN A 211 -59.07 19.71 67.17
C GLN A 211 -60.45 20.27 66.90
N ALA A 212 -60.98 20.15 65.67
CA ALA A 212 -62.30 20.65 65.26
C ALA A 212 -63.42 19.93 66.07
N VAL A 213 -63.31 18.62 66.25
CA VAL A 213 -64.27 17.85 67.06
C VAL A 213 -64.20 18.29 68.57
N GLN A 214 -62.99 18.54 69.10
CA GLN A 214 -62.87 19.06 70.44
C GLN A 214 -63.47 20.43 70.64
N MET A 215 -63.23 21.31 69.68
CA MET A 215 -63.79 22.69 69.63
C MET A 215 -65.32 22.65 69.50
N GLY A 216 -65.88 21.76 68.64
CA GLY A 216 -67.32 21.52 68.54
C GLY A 216 -67.94 21.04 69.88
N ASN A 217 -67.31 20.07 70.51
CA ASN A 217 -67.75 19.57 71.80
C ASN A 217 -67.69 20.63 72.96
N LEU A 218 -66.67 21.51 72.90
CA LEU A 218 -66.54 22.60 73.81
C LEU A 218 -67.65 23.64 73.59
N ALA A 219 -67.91 23.99 72.33
CA ALA A 219 -68.99 24.94 71.94
C ALA A 219 -70.37 24.37 72.42
N GLU A 220 -70.62 23.09 72.22
CA GLU A 220 -71.83 22.46 72.64
C GLU A 220 -71.98 22.47 74.19
N LYS A 221 -70.95 22.25 74.96
CA LYS A 221 -70.90 22.39 76.38
C LYS A 221 -71.16 23.81 76.86
N MET A 222 -70.58 24.79 76.17
CA MET A 222 -70.80 26.18 76.52
C MET A 222 -72.27 26.62 76.19
N THR A 223 -72.81 26.21 75.07
CA THR A 223 -74.22 26.48 74.78
C THR A 223 -75.21 25.81 75.81
N LYS A 224 -74.92 24.59 76.18
CA LYS A 224 -75.73 23.89 77.24
C LYS A 224 -75.61 24.59 78.63
N ASN A 225 -74.47 25.16 78.97
CA ASN A 225 -74.33 25.87 80.24
C ASN A 225 -74.93 27.28 80.20
N PHE A 226 -75.05 27.91 79.03
CA PHE A 226 -75.64 29.27 78.91
C PHE A 226 -77.13 29.27 78.74
N PHE A 227 -77.77 28.27 78.16
CA PHE A 227 -79.16 28.22 77.85
C PHE A 227 -79.98 27.15 78.60
N GLY A 228 -79.32 26.44 79.57
CA GLY A 228 -79.96 25.38 80.36
C GLY A 228 -80.20 25.78 81.80
N ASN A 229 -80.87 26.84 82.05
CA ASN A 229 -81.59 27.15 83.32
C ASN A 229 -83.00 27.61 83.02
#